data_20c9dfc05d7862bd3ca7a018b18bce61
#
_entry.id   20c9dfc05d7862bd3ca7a018b18bce61
#
_cell.length_a   1.000
_cell.length_b   1.000
_cell.length_c   1.000
_cell.angle_alpha   90.00
_cell.angle_beta   90.00
_cell.angle_gamma   90.00
#
_symmetry.space_group_name_H-M   'P 1'
#
loop_
_entity.id
_entity.type
_entity.pdbx_description
1 polymer ?
#
loop_
_entity_poly.entity_id
_entity_poly.type
_entity_poly.pdbx_seq_one_letter_code
_entity_poly.pdbx_strand_id
1 'polypeptide(L)'
;MHCLILGKVWPEPTSTAAGRRTTDIIHSLQATGWRVSFACAAQRSEFSVDLDSLGVAIYERQPNDSVFDTWIAELAPDVVIFDRFMIEEQFGWRVEKACPQALRVLDTSDLHCLREARHSQLKHGGTVDLYNEIALREIAAIHRSDLTLMISEYEIELLREQFAIPETQIVYWPFGVARCDRSFADYETRQHFIMIGSFMHAPNVDAARWCKQAIWPLIHEALPAAELHCYGSYGEKYQGELHAPKDGFLHKGRAQDALEALAHYRVNLAPLRFGAGLKGKLFDGFATGTPSVGTTIAVEGVSGEINWGCAVTDDPQQFADAAIEVYTNSVTWSKVQSQGQYIVASRFDAAYWQPELPKILEVAVAQLTADRHTQFVGRMLRHHQHRSTEFMSRWIEAKNQSL
;
A
#
# COMPACT_ATOMS: atom_id res chain seq x y z
N MET A 1 22.81 9.84 8.68
CA MET A 1 21.91 10.67 7.85
C MET A 1 20.60 10.95 8.58
N HIS A 2 19.84 11.94 8.14
CA HIS A 2 18.55 12.30 8.72
C HIS A 2 17.46 12.24 7.63
N CYS A 3 16.44 11.42 7.85
CA CYS A 3 15.26 11.31 6.98
C CYS A 3 14.04 11.98 7.64
N LEU A 4 13.35 12.85 6.91
CA LEU A 4 12.04 13.35 7.25
C LEU A 4 10.98 12.63 6.39
N ILE A 5 9.99 12.03 7.03
CA ILE A 5 8.81 11.47 6.34
C ILE A 5 7.65 12.46 6.51
N LEU A 6 7.11 12.93 5.40
CA LEU A 6 5.88 13.73 5.36
C LEU A 6 4.70 12.81 5.07
N GLY A 7 3.94 12.48 6.11
CA GLY A 7 2.85 11.53 6.04
C GLY A 7 1.53 12.16 5.58
N LYS A 8 0.75 11.43 4.79
CA LYS A 8 -0.64 11.79 4.48
C LYS A 8 -1.54 11.64 5.70
N VAL A 9 -1.32 10.57 6.46
CA VAL A 9 -1.98 10.25 7.73
C VAL A 9 -0.96 9.67 8.69
N TRP A 10 -1.29 9.63 9.96
CA TRP A 10 -0.49 8.89 10.95
C TRP A 10 -0.50 7.40 10.62
N PRO A 11 0.64 6.70 10.71
CA PRO A 11 0.71 5.29 10.34
C PRO A 11 -0.17 4.41 11.24
N GLU A 12 -0.95 3.55 10.63
CA GLU A 12 -1.80 2.55 11.29
C GLU A 12 -1.39 1.13 10.81
N PRO A 13 -0.25 0.58 11.29
CA PRO A 13 0.30 -0.68 10.77
C PRO A 13 -0.61 -1.88 11.00
N THR A 14 -1.47 -1.84 12.01
CA THR A 14 -2.45 -2.89 12.32
C THR A 14 -3.76 -2.75 11.55
N SER A 15 -3.95 -1.66 10.78
CA SER A 15 -5.19 -1.38 10.04
C SER A 15 -4.98 -1.26 8.54
N THR A 16 -3.80 -0.80 8.09
CA THR A 16 -3.55 -0.52 6.67
C THR A 16 -2.15 -0.99 6.21
N ALA A 17 -2.06 -1.48 4.98
CA ALA A 17 -0.78 -1.83 4.37
C ALA A 17 0.15 -0.61 4.21
N ALA A 18 -0.41 0.57 3.91
CA ALA A 18 0.36 1.82 3.84
C ALA A 18 0.95 2.21 5.20
N GLY A 19 0.20 2.03 6.30
CA GLY A 19 0.73 2.25 7.66
C GLY A 19 1.88 1.30 7.99
N ARG A 20 1.76 0.02 7.61
CA ARG A 20 2.86 -0.96 7.74
C ARG A 20 4.07 -0.54 6.93
N ARG A 21 3.89 -0.15 5.67
CA ARG A 21 4.99 0.33 4.82
C ARG A 21 5.73 1.52 5.43
N THR A 22 5.01 2.49 6.00
CA THR A 22 5.65 3.63 6.69
C THR A 22 6.50 3.16 7.88
N THR A 23 6.01 2.21 8.68
CA THR A 23 6.80 1.65 9.78
C THR A 23 7.98 0.81 9.29
N ASP A 24 7.85 0.09 8.19
CA ASP A 24 8.95 -0.66 7.57
C ASP A 24 10.07 0.28 7.07
N ILE A 25 9.71 1.41 6.45
CA ILE A 25 10.66 2.47 6.08
C ILE A 25 11.41 2.98 7.32
N ILE A 26 10.69 3.30 8.39
CA ILE A 26 11.28 3.78 9.65
C ILE A 26 12.28 2.75 10.20
N HIS A 27 11.85 1.50 10.35
CA HIS A 27 12.70 0.43 10.90
C HIS A 27 13.93 0.18 10.02
N SER A 28 13.75 0.16 8.70
CA SER A 28 14.85 -0.04 7.75
C SER A 28 15.93 1.04 7.91
N LEU A 29 15.54 2.31 8.02
CA LEU A 29 16.46 3.42 8.18
C LEU A 29 17.13 3.42 9.56
N GLN A 30 16.37 3.20 10.64
CA GLN A 30 16.88 3.14 12.00
C GLN A 30 17.88 1.99 12.22
N ALA A 31 17.66 0.83 11.58
CA ALA A 31 18.56 -0.31 11.66
C ALA A 31 19.99 0.00 11.18
N THR A 32 20.16 1.03 10.34
CA THR A 32 21.47 1.52 9.87
C THR A 32 21.92 2.82 10.54
N GLY A 33 21.25 3.19 11.64
CA GLY A 33 21.63 4.35 12.45
C GLY A 33 21.19 5.71 11.91
N TRP A 34 20.23 5.73 10.96
CA TRP A 34 19.65 6.99 10.50
C TRP A 34 18.73 7.57 11.58
N ARG A 35 18.76 8.87 11.72
CA ARG A 35 17.74 9.60 12.45
C ARG A 35 16.50 9.73 11.58
N VAL A 36 15.33 9.44 12.14
CA VAL A 36 14.05 9.57 11.43
C VAL A 36 13.17 10.57 12.15
N SER A 37 12.57 11.47 11.40
CA SER A 37 11.51 12.38 11.83
C SER A 37 10.25 12.14 11.01
N PHE A 38 9.10 12.33 11.62
CA PHE A 38 7.80 12.20 10.95
C PHE A 38 6.97 13.45 11.16
N ALA A 39 6.39 14.00 10.08
CA ALA A 39 5.49 15.13 10.17
C ALA A 39 4.19 14.86 9.40
N CYS A 40 3.06 15.27 9.98
CA CYS A 40 1.73 15.05 9.42
C CYS A 40 0.80 16.22 9.77
N ALA A 41 -0.11 16.55 8.84
CA ALA A 41 -1.17 17.54 9.05
C ALA A 41 -2.48 16.92 9.56
N ALA A 42 -2.65 15.61 9.43
CA ALA A 42 -3.86 14.91 9.84
C ALA A 42 -3.93 14.71 11.36
N GLN A 43 -5.14 14.54 11.86
CA GLN A 43 -5.35 14.12 13.24
C GLN A 43 -4.97 12.65 13.45
N ARG A 44 -4.51 12.31 14.65
CA ARG A 44 -4.27 10.91 15.03
C ARG A 44 -5.59 10.19 15.23
N SER A 45 -5.62 8.93 14.85
CA SER A 45 -6.70 8.00 15.20
C SER A 45 -6.30 7.16 16.42
N GLU A 46 -7.25 6.42 16.97
CA GLU A 46 -7.00 5.42 18.01
C GLU A 46 -6.10 4.25 17.55
N PHE A 47 -5.93 4.08 16.22
CA PHE A 47 -5.11 3.02 15.62
C PHE A 47 -3.72 3.50 15.19
N SER A 48 -3.43 4.79 15.38
CA SER A 48 -2.13 5.36 15.05
C SER A 48 -1.05 4.79 15.96
N VAL A 49 0.05 4.33 15.35
CA VAL A 49 1.19 3.81 16.11
C VAL A 49 1.86 4.93 16.91
N ASP A 50 2.34 4.59 18.08
CA ASP A 50 3.16 5.49 18.91
C ASP A 50 4.58 5.57 18.32
N LEU A 51 4.81 6.55 17.45
CA LEU A 51 6.10 6.79 16.81
C LEU A 51 7.17 7.27 17.79
N ASP A 52 6.79 7.96 18.88
CA ASP A 52 7.74 8.37 19.93
C ASP A 52 8.38 7.15 20.60
N SER A 53 7.59 6.11 20.87
CA SER A 53 8.10 4.86 21.42
C SER A 53 9.08 4.13 20.50
N LEU A 54 9.01 4.42 19.18
CA LEU A 54 9.94 3.93 18.17
C LEU A 54 11.18 4.85 18.01
N GLY A 55 11.31 5.89 18.82
CA GLY A 55 12.44 6.84 18.75
C GLY A 55 12.37 7.78 17.54
N VAL A 56 11.18 8.02 16.99
CA VAL A 56 10.94 8.93 15.86
C VAL A 56 10.51 10.30 16.40
N ALA A 57 11.21 11.36 16.04
CA ALA A 57 10.77 12.71 16.36
C ALA A 57 9.53 13.09 15.53
N ILE A 58 8.46 13.49 16.22
CA ILE A 58 7.15 13.74 15.59
C ILE A 58 6.79 15.21 15.61
N TYR A 59 6.13 15.65 14.53
CA TYR A 59 5.72 17.04 14.35
C TYR A 59 4.32 17.11 13.68
N GLU A 60 3.51 18.05 14.15
CA GLU A 60 2.28 18.44 13.46
C GLU A 60 2.58 19.66 12.60
N ARG A 61 2.43 19.55 11.28
CA ARG A 61 2.77 20.60 10.32
C ARG A 61 1.72 20.75 9.24
N GLN A 62 1.27 21.96 9.06
CA GLN A 62 0.25 22.30 8.07
C GLN A 62 0.90 22.71 6.73
N PRO A 63 0.32 22.35 5.57
CA PRO A 63 0.90 22.65 4.26
C PRO A 63 0.84 24.15 3.90
N ASN A 64 -0.13 24.89 4.44
CA ASN A 64 -0.34 26.30 4.16
C ASN A 64 0.09 27.20 5.34
N ASP A 65 1.26 26.89 5.92
CA ASP A 65 1.83 27.61 7.05
C ASP A 65 3.33 27.85 6.79
N SER A 66 3.75 29.11 6.79
CA SER A 66 5.15 29.51 6.55
C SER A 66 6.10 29.10 7.69
N VAL A 67 5.58 28.78 8.86
CA VAL A 67 6.37 28.19 9.96
C VAL A 67 7.04 26.89 9.51
N PHE A 68 6.44 26.16 8.57
CA PHE A 68 7.05 24.98 7.98
C PHE A 68 8.41 25.29 7.33
N ASP A 69 8.53 26.41 6.63
CA ASP A 69 9.74 26.76 5.85
C ASP A 69 10.94 26.97 6.79
N THR A 70 10.75 27.71 7.89
CA THR A 70 11.80 27.92 8.91
C THR A 70 12.13 26.63 9.62
N TRP A 71 11.10 25.88 10.04
CA TRP A 71 11.27 24.63 10.76
C TRP A 71 12.06 23.59 9.95
N ILE A 72 11.73 23.38 8.66
CA ILE A 72 12.42 22.37 7.85
C ILE A 72 13.86 22.79 7.52
N ALA A 73 14.10 24.11 7.37
CA ALA A 73 15.44 24.64 7.17
C ALA A 73 16.34 24.37 8.42
N GLU A 74 15.79 24.53 9.64
CA GLU A 74 16.47 24.23 10.89
C GLU A 74 16.66 22.72 11.10
N LEU A 75 15.66 21.91 10.70
CA LEU A 75 15.73 20.45 10.78
C LEU A 75 16.79 19.88 9.84
N ALA A 76 17.01 20.53 8.70
CA ALA A 76 18.01 20.24 7.68
C ALA A 76 18.11 18.73 7.35
N PRO A 77 17.03 18.07 6.88
CA PRO A 77 17.06 16.66 6.53
C PRO A 77 17.93 16.40 5.29
N ASP A 78 18.63 15.27 5.25
CA ASP A 78 19.34 14.79 4.07
C ASP A 78 18.36 14.21 3.02
N VAL A 79 17.27 13.61 3.50
CA VAL A 79 16.25 12.95 2.68
C VAL A 79 14.86 13.38 3.18
N VAL A 80 13.94 13.69 2.25
CA VAL A 80 12.52 13.91 2.51
C VAL A 80 11.71 12.91 1.71
N ILE A 81 10.92 12.08 2.40
CA ILE A 81 10.00 11.11 1.79
C ILE A 81 8.57 11.66 1.86
N PHE A 82 7.93 11.79 0.71
CA PHE A 82 6.53 12.17 0.60
C PHE A 82 5.64 10.92 0.52
N ASP A 83 4.74 10.74 1.49
CA ASP A 83 3.74 9.66 1.46
C ASP A 83 2.64 10.01 0.45
N ARG A 84 2.79 9.49 -0.77
CA ARG A 84 1.91 9.69 -1.93
C ARG A 84 2.00 11.08 -2.58
N PHE A 85 1.56 11.14 -3.83
CA PHE A 85 1.70 12.32 -4.69
C PHE A 85 1.06 13.60 -4.12
N MET A 86 -0.07 13.48 -3.41
CA MET A 86 -0.74 14.65 -2.85
C MET A 86 0.08 15.34 -1.75
N ILE A 87 0.96 14.64 -1.08
CA ILE A 87 1.86 15.23 -0.07
C ILE A 87 3.04 15.91 -0.77
N GLU A 88 3.54 15.35 -1.85
CA GLU A 88 4.53 16.02 -2.69
C GLU A 88 3.98 17.33 -3.26
N GLU A 89 2.74 17.34 -3.78
CA GLU A 89 2.08 18.57 -4.27
C GLU A 89 1.96 19.65 -3.20
N GLN A 90 1.66 19.30 -1.97
CA GLN A 90 1.47 20.24 -0.88
C GLN A 90 2.78 20.82 -0.33
N PHE A 91 3.79 19.97 -0.18
CA PHE A 91 5.02 20.33 0.52
C PHE A 91 6.27 20.41 -0.38
N GLY A 92 6.24 19.81 -1.57
CA GLY A 92 7.42 19.68 -2.44
C GLY A 92 8.10 21.01 -2.78
N TRP A 93 7.32 22.04 -3.09
CA TRP A 93 7.83 23.39 -3.38
C TRP A 93 8.51 24.04 -2.15
N ARG A 94 7.99 23.79 -0.93
CA ARG A 94 8.57 24.29 0.32
C ARG A 94 9.90 23.60 0.62
N VAL A 95 9.92 22.27 0.45
CA VAL A 95 11.15 21.47 0.61
C VAL A 95 12.21 21.90 -0.39
N GLU A 96 11.85 22.08 -1.68
CA GLU A 96 12.77 22.55 -2.70
C GLU A 96 13.41 23.91 -2.35
N LYS A 97 12.62 24.80 -1.79
CA LYS A 97 13.04 26.16 -1.45
C LYS A 97 13.88 26.22 -0.17
N ALA A 98 13.44 25.53 0.89
CA ALA A 98 14.05 25.59 2.21
C ALA A 98 15.23 24.63 2.36
N CYS A 99 15.18 23.47 1.70
CA CYS A 99 16.19 22.41 1.77
C CYS A 99 16.59 21.94 0.35
N PRO A 100 17.20 22.79 -0.50
CA PRO A 100 17.49 22.45 -1.89
C PRO A 100 18.45 21.27 -2.04
N GLN A 101 19.23 20.94 -1.03
CA GLN A 101 20.19 19.82 -1.03
C GLN A 101 19.56 18.50 -0.57
N ALA A 102 18.36 18.49 0.02
CA ALA A 102 17.69 17.28 0.43
C ALA A 102 17.25 16.44 -0.78
N LEU A 103 17.48 15.13 -0.75
CA LEU A 103 16.90 14.19 -1.70
C LEU A 103 15.39 14.12 -1.49
N ARG A 104 14.61 14.35 -2.53
CA ARG A 104 13.15 14.30 -2.51
C ARG A 104 12.69 12.97 -3.07
N VAL A 105 12.09 12.16 -2.22
CA VAL A 105 11.64 10.81 -2.53
C VAL A 105 10.13 10.76 -2.48
N LEU A 106 9.49 10.24 -3.51
CA LEU A 106 8.08 9.92 -3.51
C LEU A 106 7.88 8.45 -3.16
N ASP A 107 7.13 8.13 -2.13
CA ASP A 107 6.59 6.79 -1.88
C ASP A 107 5.14 6.74 -2.35
N THR A 108 4.89 6.02 -3.47
CA THR A 108 3.56 5.99 -4.08
C THR A 108 2.55 5.16 -3.30
N SER A 109 3.02 4.15 -2.57
CA SER A 109 2.24 3.06 -1.97
C SER A 109 1.48 2.20 -2.99
N ASP A 110 0.87 2.78 -4.00
CA ASP A 110 0.25 2.19 -5.20
C ASP A 110 -0.01 3.30 -6.24
N LEU A 111 -0.23 2.94 -7.50
CA LEU A 111 -0.63 3.93 -8.51
C LEU A 111 -2.12 4.25 -8.40
N HIS A 112 -2.41 5.45 -7.90
CA HIS A 112 -3.78 5.94 -7.73
C HIS A 112 -4.50 6.10 -9.07
N CYS A 113 -3.80 6.55 -10.13
CA CYS A 113 -4.36 6.67 -11.46
C CYS A 113 -4.82 5.32 -12.03
N LEU A 114 -4.04 4.24 -11.81
CA LEU A 114 -4.40 2.89 -12.21
C LEU A 114 -5.62 2.39 -11.44
N ARG A 115 -5.65 2.61 -10.11
CA ARG A 115 -6.78 2.22 -9.27
C ARG A 115 -8.06 2.92 -9.69
N GLU A 116 -8.00 4.22 -9.99
CA GLU A 116 -9.14 5.01 -10.46
C GLU A 116 -9.60 4.57 -11.85
N ALA A 117 -8.68 4.33 -12.78
CA ALA A 117 -8.99 3.84 -14.12
C ALA A 117 -9.76 2.52 -14.08
N ARG A 118 -9.31 1.57 -13.25
CA ARG A 118 -9.97 0.27 -13.05
C ARG A 118 -11.32 0.41 -12.36
N HIS A 119 -11.42 1.30 -11.37
CA HIS A 119 -12.70 1.59 -10.71
C HIS A 119 -13.70 2.18 -11.67
N SER A 120 -13.29 3.14 -12.50
CA SER A 120 -14.13 3.73 -13.53
C SER A 120 -14.60 2.70 -14.57
N GLN A 121 -13.68 1.85 -15.04
CA GLN A 121 -14.02 0.74 -15.93
C GLN A 121 -15.06 -0.20 -15.32
N LEU A 122 -14.87 -0.60 -14.06
CA LEU A 122 -15.82 -1.49 -13.38
C LEU A 122 -17.21 -0.87 -13.25
N LYS A 123 -17.28 0.45 -13.02
CA LYS A 123 -18.53 1.17 -12.77
C LYS A 123 -19.27 1.55 -14.06
N HIS A 124 -18.54 1.94 -15.10
CA HIS A 124 -19.10 2.53 -16.31
C HIS A 124 -18.92 1.65 -17.57
N GLY A 125 -18.14 0.57 -17.46
CA GLY A 125 -17.72 -0.23 -18.63
C GLY A 125 -16.61 0.46 -19.42
N GLY A 126 -16.27 -0.10 -20.59
CA GLY A 126 -15.22 0.43 -21.46
C GLY A 126 -13.84 -0.13 -21.16
N THR A 127 -12.80 0.59 -21.56
CA THR A 127 -11.40 0.24 -21.34
C THR A 127 -10.82 0.94 -20.10
N VAL A 128 -9.71 0.41 -19.57
CA VAL A 128 -8.94 1.07 -18.52
C VAL A 128 -8.26 2.30 -19.10
N ASP A 129 -8.72 3.50 -18.74
CA ASP A 129 -8.13 4.76 -19.17
C ASP A 129 -7.13 5.26 -18.14
N LEU A 130 -5.84 5.09 -18.46
CA LEU A 130 -4.74 5.53 -17.59
C LEU A 130 -4.47 7.04 -17.64
N TYR A 131 -4.96 7.75 -18.65
CA TYR A 131 -4.71 9.19 -18.86
C TYR A 131 -5.79 10.07 -18.19
N ASN A 132 -6.20 9.68 -16.98
CA ASN A 132 -7.20 10.39 -16.19
C ASN A 132 -6.60 11.57 -15.40
N GLU A 133 -7.48 12.37 -14.77
CA GLU A 133 -7.08 13.54 -13.98
C GLU A 133 -6.13 13.24 -12.83
N ILE A 134 -6.21 12.04 -12.25
CA ILE A 134 -5.26 11.62 -11.20
C ILE A 134 -3.89 11.38 -11.79
N ALA A 135 -3.80 10.82 -13.00
CA ALA A 135 -2.52 10.60 -13.67
C ALA A 135 -1.77 11.91 -13.93
N LEU A 136 -2.47 12.99 -14.31
CA LEU A 136 -1.84 14.31 -14.52
C LEU A 136 -1.10 14.78 -13.26
N ARG A 137 -1.64 14.50 -12.09
CA ARG A 137 -1.07 14.90 -10.81
C ARG A 137 0.01 13.92 -10.32
N GLU A 138 -0.27 12.63 -10.37
CA GLU A 138 0.61 11.58 -9.87
C GLU A 138 1.88 11.47 -10.71
N ILE A 139 1.76 11.47 -12.04
CA ILE A 139 2.91 11.45 -12.97
C ILE A 139 3.75 12.73 -12.83
N ALA A 140 3.10 13.88 -12.67
CA ALA A 140 3.83 15.13 -12.41
C ALA A 140 4.60 15.08 -11.09
N ALA A 141 4.04 14.48 -10.01
CA ALA A 141 4.72 14.32 -8.73
C ALA A 141 5.92 13.36 -8.83
N ILE A 142 5.79 12.27 -9.60
CA ILE A 142 6.90 11.36 -9.93
C ILE A 142 8.03 12.15 -10.60
N HIS A 143 7.74 12.91 -11.64
CA HIS A 143 8.76 13.70 -12.33
C HIS A 143 9.38 14.81 -11.47
N ARG A 144 8.63 15.43 -10.54
CA ARG A 144 9.17 16.46 -9.64
C ARG A 144 10.04 15.90 -8.54
N SER A 145 9.86 14.63 -8.18
CA SER A 145 10.68 13.92 -7.20
C SER A 145 12.01 13.49 -7.81
N ASP A 146 13.06 13.43 -7.00
CA ASP A 146 14.37 12.96 -7.45
C ASP A 146 14.37 11.44 -7.61
N LEU A 147 13.62 10.73 -6.76
CA LEU A 147 13.45 9.28 -6.76
C LEU A 147 12.02 8.90 -6.37
N THR A 148 11.51 7.82 -6.93
CA THR A 148 10.18 7.27 -6.60
C THR A 148 10.31 5.82 -6.17
N LEU A 149 9.85 5.50 -4.96
CA LEU A 149 9.77 4.14 -4.44
C LEU A 149 8.48 3.47 -4.91
N MET A 150 8.63 2.35 -5.58
CA MET A 150 7.52 1.54 -6.09
C MET A 150 7.50 0.17 -5.42
N ILE A 151 6.30 -0.33 -5.12
CA ILE A 151 6.14 -1.63 -4.48
C ILE A 151 5.88 -2.77 -5.49
N SER A 152 5.48 -2.44 -6.71
CA SER A 152 5.02 -3.39 -7.73
C SER A 152 5.83 -3.27 -9.01
N GLU A 153 6.43 -4.37 -9.46
CA GLU A 153 7.13 -4.44 -10.75
C GLU A 153 6.18 -4.19 -11.92
N TYR A 154 4.93 -4.68 -11.83
CA TYR A 154 3.89 -4.40 -12.82
C TYR A 154 3.65 -2.89 -12.99
N GLU A 155 3.59 -2.15 -11.90
CA GLU A 155 3.39 -0.69 -11.96
C GLU A 155 4.63 0.05 -12.47
N ILE A 156 5.82 -0.46 -12.19
CA ILE A 156 7.07 0.08 -12.77
C ILE A 156 7.05 -0.06 -14.29
N GLU A 157 6.70 -1.24 -14.79
CA GLU A 157 6.60 -1.50 -16.23
C GLU A 157 5.57 -0.58 -16.89
N LEU A 158 4.40 -0.44 -16.26
CA LEU A 158 3.34 0.46 -16.71
C LEU A 158 3.82 1.93 -16.78
N LEU A 159 4.53 2.43 -15.74
CA LEU A 159 5.09 3.77 -15.73
C LEU A 159 6.11 3.99 -16.85
N ARG A 160 6.92 2.98 -17.13
CA ARG A 160 7.94 3.05 -18.20
C ARG A 160 7.31 3.01 -19.59
N GLU A 161 6.36 2.11 -19.81
CA GLU A 161 5.74 1.90 -21.13
C GLU A 161 4.73 2.98 -21.49
N GLN A 162 3.88 3.38 -20.54
CA GLN A 162 2.77 4.30 -20.81
C GLN A 162 3.13 5.76 -20.61
N PHE A 163 4.03 6.07 -19.68
CA PHE A 163 4.37 7.44 -19.29
C PHE A 163 5.84 7.80 -19.54
N ALA A 164 6.63 6.86 -20.07
CA ALA A 164 8.06 7.06 -20.36
C ALA A 164 8.87 7.62 -19.17
N ILE A 165 8.53 7.22 -17.95
CA ILE A 165 9.28 7.62 -16.75
C ILE A 165 10.68 7.01 -16.81
N PRO A 166 11.74 7.81 -16.63
CA PRO A 166 13.13 7.32 -16.67
C PRO A 166 13.40 6.29 -15.57
N GLU A 167 14.14 5.23 -15.91
CA GLU A 167 14.54 4.20 -14.93
C GLU A 167 15.30 4.79 -13.73
N THR A 168 16.07 5.84 -13.94
CA THR A 168 16.83 6.52 -12.89
C THR A 168 15.95 7.22 -11.85
N GLN A 169 14.67 7.41 -12.16
CA GLN A 169 13.71 8.02 -11.23
C GLN A 169 12.83 7.01 -10.48
N ILE A 170 12.92 5.73 -10.81
CA ILE A 170 12.08 4.68 -10.22
C ILE A 170 12.96 3.63 -9.56
N VAL A 171 12.61 3.26 -8.34
CA VAL A 171 13.26 2.15 -7.62
C VAL A 171 12.21 1.19 -7.09
N TYR A 172 12.41 -0.08 -7.35
CA TYR A 172 11.63 -1.16 -6.75
C TYR A 172 12.07 -1.38 -5.31
N TRP A 173 11.16 -1.18 -4.39
CA TRP A 173 11.33 -1.54 -2.98
C TRP A 173 9.99 -2.02 -2.43
N PRO A 174 9.71 -3.35 -2.50
CA PRO A 174 8.43 -3.94 -2.14
C PRO A 174 8.21 -4.06 -0.63
N PHE A 175 7.13 -4.70 -0.23
CA PHE A 175 6.95 -5.15 1.14
C PHE A 175 7.99 -6.21 1.50
N GLY A 176 8.59 -6.07 2.69
CA GLY A 176 9.36 -7.14 3.30
C GLY A 176 8.45 -8.01 4.18
N VAL A 177 8.50 -9.33 3.98
CA VAL A 177 7.82 -10.30 4.84
C VAL A 177 8.87 -11.08 5.62
N ALA A 178 8.78 -11.04 6.94
CA ALA A 178 9.67 -11.84 7.78
C ALA A 178 9.37 -13.33 7.55
N ARG A 179 10.41 -14.13 7.40
CA ARG A 179 10.25 -15.58 7.37
C ARG A 179 9.68 -16.04 8.70
N CYS A 180 8.69 -16.90 8.63
CA CYS A 180 8.13 -17.50 9.82
C CYS A 180 8.93 -18.78 10.15
N ASP A 181 9.68 -18.73 11.26
CA ASP A 181 10.43 -19.89 11.76
C ASP A 181 9.53 -20.85 12.59
N ARG A 182 8.24 -20.49 12.76
CA ARG A 182 7.28 -21.31 13.49
C ARG A 182 6.61 -22.30 12.55
N SER A 183 6.30 -23.49 13.05
CA SER A 183 5.38 -24.39 12.36
C SER A 183 3.99 -23.75 12.31
N PHE A 184 3.42 -23.69 11.12
CA PHE A 184 2.04 -23.24 10.95
C PHE A 184 1.08 -24.29 11.52
N ALA A 185 -0.10 -23.86 11.94
CA ALA A 185 -1.18 -24.76 12.28
C ALA A 185 -1.55 -25.63 11.07
N ASP A 186 -1.80 -26.91 11.31
CA ASP A 186 -2.12 -27.87 10.27
C ASP A 186 -3.49 -27.64 9.65
N TYR A 187 -3.71 -28.18 8.47
CA TYR A 187 -4.98 -28.16 7.75
C TYR A 187 -6.16 -28.60 8.63
N GLU A 188 -5.99 -29.66 9.42
CA GLU A 188 -7.04 -30.25 10.25
C GLU A 188 -7.52 -29.34 11.40
N THR A 189 -6.65 -28.43 11.86
CA THR A 189 -6.95 -27.53 12.97
C THR A 189 -7.58 -26.21 12.51
N ARG A 190 -7.56 -25.93 11.21
CA ARG A 190 -8.10 -24.70 10.63
C ARG A 190 -9.48 -24.93 10.05
N GLN A 191 -10.35 -23.93 10.19
CA GLN A 191 -11.72 -23.98 9.69
C GLN A 191 -12.11 -22.64 9.06
N HIS A 192 -13.23 -22.64 8.34
CA HIS A 192 -13.85 -21.46 7.80
C HIS A 192 -12.98 -20.66 6.79
N PHE A 193 -13.60 -19.67 6.19
CA PHE A 193 -12.98 -18.73 5.28
C PHE A 193 -12.82 -17.36 5.96
N ILE A 194 -11.81 -16.61 5.55
CA ILE A 194 -11.61 -15.23 5.99
C ILE A 194 -11.49 -14.30 4.80
N MET A 195 -12.03 -13.11 4.92
CA MET A 195 -11.68 -11.92 4.15
C MET A 195 -11.22 -10.85 5.12
N ILE A 196 -10.12 -10.15 4.79
CA ILE A 196 -9.60 -9.10 5.67
C ILE A 196 -9.16 -7.87 4.87
N GLY A 197 -9.45 -6.67 5.40
CA GLY A 197 -9.00 -5.40 4.82
C GLY A 197 -9.82 -4.21 5.28
N SER A 198 -9.17 -3.05 5.40
CA SER A 198 -9.83 -1.82 5.83
C SER A 198 -10.96 -1.40 4.88
N PHE A 199 -12.13 -1.10 5.44
CA PHE A 199 -13.31 -0.61 4.71
C PHE A 199 -13.23 0.88 4.34
N MET A 200 -12.15 1.56 4.69
CA MET A 200 -11.85 2.87 4.10
C MET A 200 -11.41 2.77 2.63
N HIS A 201 -10.98 1.58 2.18
CA HIS A 201 -10.56 1.34 0.80
C HIS A 201 -11.71 0.77 -0.02
N ALA A 202 -12.15 1.52 -1.03
CA ALA A 202 -13.23 1.11 -1.94
C ALA A 202 -13.06 -0.31 -2.55
N PRO A 203 -11.86 -0.76 -2.96
CA PRO A 203 -11.65 -2.13 -3.44
C PRO A 203 -12.06 -3.21 -2.44
N ASN A 204 -11.85 -3.00 -1.13
CA ASN A 204 -12.23 -3.97 -0.12
C ASN A 204 -13.74 -4.03 0.11
N VAL A 205 -14.41 -2.87 0.05
CA VAL A 205 -15.88 -2.79 0.13
C VAL A 205 -16.53 -3.50 -1.04
N ASP A 206 -16.04 -3.23 -2.25
CA ASP A 206 -16.51 -3.87 -3.47
C ASP A 206 -16.29 -5.38 -3.44
N ALA A 207 -15.09 -5.83 -3.04
CA ALA A 207 -14.77 -7.25 -2.93
C ALA A 207 -15.70 -7.97 -1.94
N ALA A 208 -16.01 -7.37 -0.80
CA ALA A 208 -16.93 -7.97 0.18
C ALA A 208 -18.36 -8.08 -0.38
N ARG A 209 -18.82 -7.06 -1.08
CA ARG A 209 -20.13 -7.06 -1.76
C ARG A 209 -20.21 -8.11 -2.85
N TRP A 210 -19.23 -8.13 -3.72
CA TRP A 210 -19.19 -9.10 -4.81
C TRP A 210 -19.05 -10.54 -4.30
N CYS A 211 -18.21 -10.75 -3.31
CA CYS A 211 -18.11 -12.04 -2.65
C CYS A 211 -19.45 -12.51 -2.10
N LYS A 212 -20.13 -11.65 -1.33
CA LYS A 212 -21.44 -11.98 -0.75
C LYS A 212 -22.52 -12.27 -1.79
N GLN A 213 -22.51 -11.54 -2.92
CA GLN A 213 -23.56 -11.63 -3.92
C GLN A 213 -23.35 -12.75 -4.95
N ALA A 214 -22.10 -13.00 -5.35
CA ALA A 214 -21.80 -13.84 -6.51
C ALA A 214 -20.94 -15.08 -6.20
N ILE A 215 -20.08 -15.04 -5.17
CA ILE A 215 -19.13 -16.12 -4.87
C ILE A 215 -19.60 -16.96 -3.70
N TRP A 216 -19.93 -16.30 -2.59
CA TRP A 216 -20.26 -16.99 -1.34
C TRP A 216 -21.47 -17.92 -1.44
N PRO A 217 -22.57 -17.58 -2.16
CA PRO A 217 -23.67 -18.53 -2.32
C PRO A 217 -23.26 -19.85 -2.95
N LEU A 218 -22.33 -19.82 -3.92
CA LEU A 218 -21.80 -21.03 -4.57
C LEU A 218 -20.96 -21.89 -3.61
N ILE A 219 -20.13 -21.21 -2.80
CA ILE A 219 -19.32 -21.90 -1.77
C ILE A 219 -20.23 -22.49 -0.68
N HIS A 220 -21.20 -21.72 -0.19
CA HIS A 220 -22.08 -22.14 0.90
C HIS A 220 -23.01 -23.28 0.51
N GLU A 221 -23.47 -23.32 -0.76
CA GLU A 221 -24.24 -24.45 -1.28
C GLU A 221 -23.44 -25.77 -1.21
N ALA A 222 -22.15 -25.71 -1.59
CA ALA A 222 -21.26 -26.88 -1.53
C ALA A 222 -20.77 -27.20 -0.11
N LEU A 223 -20.64 -26.22 0.75
CA LEU A 223 -20.07 -26.32 2.10
C LEU A 223 -20.98 -25.63 3.15
N PRO A 224 -22.18 -26.20 3.44
CA PRO A 224 -23.17 -25.52 4.32
C PRO A 224 -22.71 -25.30 5.76
N ALA A 225 -21.72 -26.06 6.23
CA ALA A 225 -21.14 -25.93 7.57
C ALA A 225 -20.01 -24.89 7.65
N ALA A 226 -19.52 -24.40 6.50
CA ALA A 226 -18.47 -23.39 6.46
C ALA A 226 -19.06 -21.99 6.63
N GLU A 227 -18.29 -21.11 7.27
CA GLU A 227 -18.62 -19.70 7.41
C GLU A 227 -17.57 -18.84 6.72
N LEU A 228 -17.95 -17.68 6.26
CA LEU A 228 -17.03 -16.62 5.82
C LEU A 228 -17.04 -15.49 6.84
N HIS A 229 -15.90 -15.25 7.45
CA HIS A 229 -15.70 -14.17 8.39
C HIS A 229 -15.02 -12.98 7.70
N CYS A 230 -15.74 -11.88 7.58
CA CYS A 230 -15.27 -10.67 6.94
C CYS A 230 -14.81 -9.66 8.00
N TYR A 231 -13.50 -9.40 8.06
CA TYR A 231 -12.87 -8.46 8.98
C TYR A 231 -12.46 -7.18 8.28
N GLY A 232 -12.62 -6.05 8.97
CA GLY A 232 -12.10 -4.79 8.49
C GLY A 232 -12.35 -3.63 9.46
N SER A 233 -11.33 -2.79 9.64
CA SER A 233 -11.48 -1.52 10.33
C SER A 233 -12.40 -0.57 9.56
N TYR A 234 -13.10 0.31 10.28
CA TYR A 234 -14.04 1.29 9.71
C TYR A 234 -15.23 0.66 8.96
N GLY A 235 -15.62 -0.55 9.35
CA GLY A 235 -16.66 -1.33 8.67
C GLY A 235 -18.06 -1.21 9.29
N GLU A 236 -18.23 -0.49 10.37
CA GLU A 236 -19.46 -0.45 11.18
C GLU A 236 -20.70 -0.07 10.35
N LYS A 237 -20.54 0.89 9.43
CA LYS A 237 -21.63 1.33 8.55
C LYS A 237 -22.10 0.26 7.54
N TYR A 238 -21.29 -0.77 7.31
CA TYR A 238 -21.60 -1.88 6.40
C TYR A 238 -22.17 -3.11 7.14
N GLN A 239 -22.30 -3.06 8.47
CA GLN A 239 -22.82 -4.16 9.29
C GLN A 239 -24.17 -4.66 8.78
N GLY A 240 -25.12 -3.77 8.55
CA GLY A 240 -26.46 -4.13 8.07
C GLY A 240 -26.48 -4.75 6.68
N GLU A 241 -25.51 -4.40 5.85
CA GLU A 241 -25.39 -4.93 4.48
C GLU A 241 -24.62 -6.26 4.42
N LEU A 242 -23.51 -6.36 5.17
CA LEU A 242 -22.58 -7.48 5.04
C LEU A 242 -22.81 -8.61 6.05
N HIS A 243 -23.57 -8.39 7.13
CA HIS A 243 -23.80 -9.43 8.13
C HIS A 243 -25.05 -10.25 7.81
N ALA A 244 -24.88 -11.52 7.42
CA ALA A 244 -25.94 -12.45 7.07
C ALA A 244 -25.66 -13.84 7.70
N PRO A 245 -25.87 -13.99 9.03
CA PRO A 245 -25.48 -15.22 9.74
C PRO A 245 -26.28 -16.47 9.31
N LYS A 246 -27.47 -16.31 8.76
CA LYS A 246 -28.26 -17.42 8.22
C LYS A 246 -27.60 -18.03 6.97
N ASP A 247 -26.83 -17.22 6.25
CA ASP A 247 -26.13 -17.61 5.03
C ASP A 247 -24.63 -17.87 5.31
N GLY A 248 -24.22 -17.94 6.58
CA GLY A 248 -22.84 -18.16 6.98
C GLY A 248 -21.88 -17.01 6.62
N PHE A 249 -22.38 -15.81 6.27
CA PHE A 249 -21.57 -14.63 5.96
C PHE A 249 -21.56 -13.67 7.16
N LEU A 250 -20.42 -13.58 7.86
CA LEU A 250 -20.34 -12.87 9.14
C LEU A 250 -19.40 -11.66 9.05
N HIS A 251 -19.96 -10.44 9.15
CA HIS A 251 -19.14 -9.25 9.35
C HIS A 251 -18.70 -9.20 10.82
N LYS A 252 -17.39 -9.26 11.04
CA LYS A 252 -16.76 -9.40 12.38
C LYS A 252 -16.17 -8.09 12.92
N GLY A 253 -16.26 -7.01 12.15
CA GLY A 253 -15.61 -5.75 12.53
C GLY A 253 -14.08 -5.81 12.40
N ARG A 254 -13.36 -5.01 13.19
CA ARG A 254 -11.89 -4.97 13.16
C ARG A 254 -11.29 -6.18 13.87
N ALA A 255 -10.32 -6.85 13.23
CA ALA A 255 -9.45 -7.79 13.91
C ALA A 255 -8.45 -7.02 14.80
N GLN A 256 -8.24 -7.42 16.04
CA GLN A 256 -7.22 -6.82 16.91
C GLN A 256 -5.82 -7.09 16.37
N ASP A 257 -5.58 -8.31 15.94
CA ASP A 257 -4.38 -8.73 15.20
C ASP A 257 -4.82 -9.48 13.94
N ALA A 258 -4.42 -8.96 12.78
CA ALA A 258 -4.77 -9.54 11.49
C ALA A 258 -4.05 -10.88 11.24
N LEU A 259 -2.81 -11.00 11.71
CA LEU A 259 -2.01 -12.22 11.55
C LEU A 259 -2.56 -13.33 12.46
N GLU A 260 -2.85 -13.00 13.71
CA GLU A 260 -3.48 -13.96 14.64
C GLU A 260 -4.82 -14.44 14.09
N ALA A 261 -5.67 -13.52 13.62
CA ALA A 261 -6.94 -13.90 13.00
C ALA A 261 -6.73 -14.86 11.83
N LEU A 262 -5.90 -14.49 10.85
CA LEU A 262 -5.62 -15.31 9.65
C LEU A 262 -5.13 -16.72 9.99
N ALA A 263 -4.30 -16.86 11.02
CA ALA A 263 -3.72 -18.13 11.41
C ALA A 263 -4.74 -19.21 11.79
N HIS A 264 -5.97 -18.84 12.15
CA HIS A 264 -7.05 -19.75 12.52
C HIS A 264 -7.91 -20.22 11.34
N TYR A 265 -7.85 -19.51 10.21
CA TYR A 265 -8.72 -19.81 9.07
C TYR A 265 -8.05 -20.74 8.07
N ARG A 266 -8.89 -21.57 7.42
CA ARG A 266 -8.41 -22.53 6.44
C ARG A 266 -8.06 -21.87 5.12
N VAL A 267 -8.87 -20.90 4.65
CA VAL A 267 -8.65 -20.21 3.36
C VAL A 267 -8.93 -18.72 3.51
N ASN A 268 -8.02 -17.91 2.98
CA ASN A 268 -8.18 -16.47 2.81
C ASN A 268 -8.71 -16.17 1.41
N LEU A 269 -9.78 -15.39 1.30
CA LEU A 269 -10.38 -14.98 0.03
C LEU A 269 -10.01 -13.54 -0.30
N ALA A 270 -9.49 -13.30 -1.50
CA ALA A 270 -9.13 -12.00 -2.02
C ALA A 270 -9.82 -11.70 -3.37
N PRO A 271 -11.16 -11.59 -3.41
CA PRO A 271 -11.92 -11.41 -4.64
C PRO A 271 -11.96 -9.92 -5.06
N LEU A 272 -10.82 -9.36 -5.40
CA LEU A 272 -10.70 -7.95 -5.79
C LEU A 272 -11.00 -7.78 -7.28
N ARG A 273 -11.96 -6.92 -7.63
CA ARG A 273 -12.30 -6.60 -9.02
C ARG A 273 -11.56 -5.38 -9.56
N PHE A 274 -11.05 -4.54 -8.68
CA PHE A 274 -10.18 -3.42 -9.02
C PHE A 274 -9.21 -3.12 -7.87
N GLY A 275 -8.16 -2.38 -8.18
CA GLY A 275 -7.11 -2.01 -7.23
C GLY A 275 -5.80 -1.72 -7.95
N ALA A 276 -4.80 -1.34 -7.18
CA ALA A 276 -3.43 -1.14 -7.61
C ALA A 276 -2.46 -1.60 -6.51
N GLY A 277 -1.17 -1.62 -6.77
CA GLY A 277 -0.13 -2.04 -5.84
C GLY A 277 -0.21 -3.51 -5.41
N LEU A 278 0.59 -3.87 -4.45
CA LEU A 278 0.57 -5.18 -3.81
C LEU A 278 -0.49 -5.24 -2.71
N LYS A 279 -1.16 -6.37 -2.57
CA LYS A 279 -2.29 -6.57 -1.66
C LYS A 279 -1.81 -7.16 -0.33
N GLY A 280 -1.63 -6.33 0.68
CA GLY A 280 -1.10 -6.70 2.00
C GLY A 280 -1.72 -7.96 2.61
N LYS A 281 -3.03 -8.17 2.40
CA LYS A 281 -3.76 -9.36 2.89
C LYS A 281 -3.21 -10.70 2.37
N LEU A 282 -2.59 -10.73 1.18
CA LEU A 282 -1.93 -11.92 0.66
C LEU A 282 -0.62 -12.20 1.40
N PHE A 283 0.14 -11.14 1.69
CA PHE A 283 1.38 -11.23 2.47
C PHE A 283 1.09 -11.66 3.92
N ASP A 284 -0.03 -11.18 4.49
CA ASP A 284 -0.50 -11.64 5.80
C ASP A 284 -0.86 -13.13 5.78
N GLY A 285 -1.52 -13.59 4.70
CA GLY A 285 -1.77 -15.01 4.45
C GLY A 285 -0.47 -15.83 4.36
N PHE A 286 0.51 -15.34 3.62
CA PHE A 286 1.82 -16.00 3.52
C PHE A 286 2.54 -16.04 4.88
N ALA A 287 2.54 -14.94 5.64
CA ALA A 287 3.18 -14.87 6.96
C ALA A 287 2.57 -15.82 7.98
N THR A 288 1.30 -16.19 7.81
CA THR A 288 0.55 -17.09 8.71
C THR A 288 0.38 -18.51 8.16
N GLY A 289 0.91 -18.77 6.96
CA GLY A 289 0.71 -20.03 6.25
C GLY A 289 -0.76 -20.30 5.89
N THR A 290 -1.57 -19.26 5.71
CA THR A 290 -2.97 -19.38 5.31
C THR A 290 -3.07 -19.27 3.80
N PRO A 291 -3.45 -20.34 3.07
CA PRO A 291 -3.64 -20.31 1.64
C PRO A 291 -4.62 -19.24 1.21
N SER A 292 -4.29 -18.55 0.14
CA SER A 292 -5.12 -17.47 -0.40
C SER A 292 -5.64 -17.82 -1.80
N VAL A 293 -6.93 -17.62 -2.03
CA VAL A 293 -7.55 -17.66 -3.35
C VAL A 293 -7.83 -16.23 -3.79
N GLY A 294 -7.38 -15.86 -4.98
CA GLY A 294 -7.43 -14.48 -5.46
C GLY A 294 -7.83 -14.34 -6.92
N THR A 295 -8.35 -13.17 -7.25
CA THR A 295 -8.56 -12.72 -8.63
C THR A 295 -7.24 -12.31 -9.29
N THR A 296 -7.24 -12.08 -10.60
CA THR A 296 -6.08 -11.57 -11.33
C THR A 296 -5.55 -10.26 -10.74
N ILE A 297 -6.45 -9.35 -10.37
CA ILE A 297 -6.12 -8.08 -9.70
C ILE A 297 -5.52 -8.31 -8.30
N ALA A 298 -6.00 -9.34 -7.58
CA ALA A 298 -5.48 -9.60 -6.23
C ALA A 298 -4.02 -10.07 -6.26
N VAL A 299 -3.65 -10.95 -7.18
CA VAL A 299 -2.32 -11.58 -7.26
C VAL A 299 -1.32 -10.79 -8.11
N GLU A 300 -1.77 -9.75 -8.79
CA GLU A 300 -0.94 -8.92 -9.67
C GLU A 300 0.30 -8.39 -8.95
N GLY A 301 1.47 -8.55 -9.58
CA GLY A 301 2.77 -8.14 -9.03
C GLY A 301 3.31 -9.06 -7.92
N VAL A 302 2.51 -10.00 -7.41
CA VAL A 302 2.90 -10.86 -6.27
C VAL A 302 3.67 -12.08 -6.72
N SER A 303 3.08 -12.93 -7.57
CA SER A 303 3.69 -14.21 -7.95
C SER A 303 4.77 -14.09 -9.01
N GLY A 304 4.74 -13.08 -9.88
CA GLY A 304 5.55 -13.06 -11.08
C GLY A 304 5.25 -14.31 -11.93
N GLU A 305 6.28 -15.07 -12.29
CA GLU A 305 6.16 -16.34 -13.04
C GLU A 305 5.90 -17.55 -12.13
N ILE A 306 5.91 -17.38 -10.80
CA ILE A 306 5.72 -18.46 -9.84
C ILE A 306 4.24 -18.90 -9.87
N ASN A 307 4.02 -20.21 -9.97
CA ASN A 307 2.67 -20.78 -9.92
C ASN A 307 2.01 -20.49 -8.56
N TRP A 308 0.77 -20.01 -8.58
CA TRP A 308 0.02 -19.68 -7.37
C TRP A 308 -0.39 -20.90 -6.55
N GLY A 309 -0.50 -22.06 -7.20
CA GLY A 309 -0.88 -23.31 -6.55
C GLY A 309 -2.35 -23.72 -6.74
N CYS A 310 -3.24 -22.76 -6.98
CA CYS A 310 -4.63 -22.98 -7.39
C CYS A 310 -4.99 -22.05 -8.55
N ALA A 311 -6.23 -22.10 -9.01
CA ALA A 311 -6.71 -21.20 -10.07
C ALA A 311 -6.75 -19.75 -9.59
N VAL A 312 -6.31 -18.85 -10.47
CA VAL A 312 -6.45 -17.39 -10.35
C VAL A 312 -7.42 -16.96 -11.41
N THR A 313 -8.55 -16.38 -11.03
CA THR A 313 -9.65 -16.12 -11.97
C THR A 313 -10.56 -14.99 -11.49
N ASP A 314 -11.16 -14.30 -12.44
CA ASP A 314 -12.14 -13.23 -12.21
C ASP A 314 -13.59 -13.73 -12.41
N ASP A 315 -13.77 -15.00 -12.80
CA ASP A 315 -15.08 -15.64 -12.92
C ASP A 315 -15.54 -16.14 -11.54
N PRO A 316 -16.75 -15.77 -11.07
CA PRO A 316 -17.22 -16.12 -9.74
C PRO A 316 -17.40 -17.62 -9.52
N GLN A 317 -17.79 -18.40 -10.54
CA GLN A 317 -17.94 -19.85 -10.43
C GLN A 317 -16.56 -20.52 -10.27
N GLN A 318 -15.63 -20.19 -11.16
CA GLN A 318 -14.28 -20.75 -11.09
C GLN A 318 -13.57 -20.34 -9.80
N PHE A 319 -13.81 -19.11 -9.29
CA PHE A 319 -13.29 -18.66 -8.02
C PHE A 319 -13.86 -19.50 -6.85
N ALA A 320 -15.16 -19.73 -6.85
CA ALA A 320 -15.80 -20.59 -5.85
C ALA A 320 -15.27 -22.02 -5.92
N ASP A 321 -15.13 -22.61 -7.11
CA ASP A 321 -14.58 -23.95 -7.31
C ASP A 321 -13.15 -24.06 -6.77
N ALA A 322 -12.30 -23.08 -7.06
CA ALA A 322 -10.94 -23.01 -6.52
C ALA A 322 -10.92 -22.90 -4.99
N ALA A 323 -11.81 -22.08 -4.42
CA ALA A 323 -11.91 -21.90 -2.98
C ALA A 323 -12.40 -23.21 -2.28
N ILE A 324 -13.36 -23.89 -2.86
CA ILE A 324 -13.87 -25.19 -2.38
C ILE A 324 -12.77 -26.24 -2.46
N GLU A 325 -12.05 -26.33 -3.58
CA GLU A 325 -10.94 -27.27 -3.76
C GLU A 325 -9.84 -27.05 -2.72
N VAL A 326 -9.39 -25.81 -2.51
CA VAL A 326 -8.39 -25.50 -1.48
C VAL A 326 -8.92 -25.78 -0.08
N TYR A 327 -10.22 -25.59 0.18
CA TYR A 327 -10.83 -25.85 1.48
C TYR A 327 -10.96 -27.33 1.80
N THR A 328 -11.29 -28.19 0.82
CA THR A 328 -11.64 -29.61 1.02
C THR A 328 -10.51 -30.57 0.76
N ASN A 329 -9.49 -30.18 -0.01
CA ASN A 329 -8.38 -31.04 -0.41
C ASN A 329 -7.09 -30.60 0.29
N SER A 330 -6.63 -31.39 1.27
CA SER A 330 -5.43 -31.09 2.06
C SER A 330 -4.15 -31.04 1.22
N VAL A 331 -4.08 -31.78 0.10
CA VAL A 331 -2.92 -31.74 -0.81
C VAL A 331 -2.88 -30.41 -1.55
N THR A 332 -4.01 -29.97 -2.10
CA THR A 332 -4.13 -28.66 -2.76
C THR A 332 -3.88 -27.52 -1.76
N TRP A 333 -4.43 -27.62 -0.56
CA TRP A 333 -4.20 -26.66 0.52
C TRP A 333 -2.70 -26.50 0.83
N SER A 334 -2.00 -27.64 1.07
CA SER A 334 -0.57 -27.64 1.36
C SER A 334 0.28 -27.13 0.20
N LYS A 335 -0.15 -27.41 -1.03
CA LYS A 335 0.50 -26.86 -2.25
C LYS A 335 0.40 -25.34 -2.28
N VAL A 336 -0.78 -24.76 -2.09
CA VAL A 336 -0.97 -23.29 -2.11
C VAL A 336 -0.20 -22.62 -0.97
N GLN A 337 -0.22 -23.22 0.23
CA GLN A 337 0.59 -22.77 1.37
C GLN A 337 2.08 -22.71 1.01
N SER A 338 2.62 -23.82 0.48
CA SER A 338 4.03 -23.93 0.11
C SER A 338 4.43 -22.95 -0.98
N GLN A 339 3.56 -22.72 -1.97
CA GLN A 339 3.80 -21.72 -3.01
C GLN A 339 3.86 -20.31 -2.44
N GLY A 340 2.96 -19.96 -1.50
CA GLY A 340 3.02 -18.68 -0.79
C GLY A 340 4.33 -18.47 -0.03
N GLN A 341 4.83 -19.49 0.66
CA GLN A 341 6.13 -19.45 1.34
C GLN A 341 7.30 -19.29 0.33
N TYR A 342 7.23 -19.98 -0.79
CA TYR A 342 8.23 -19.87 -1.84
C TYR A 342 8.25 -18.47 -2.47
N ILE A 343 7.07 -17.87 -2.71
CA ILE A 343 6.96 -16.49 -3.21
C ILE A 343 7.63 -15.51 -2.23
N VAL A 344 7.34 -15.63 -0.93
CA VAL A 344 7.97 -14.79 0.10
C VAL A 344 9.49 -14.96 0.08
N ALA A 345 9.98 -16.19 0.13
CA ALA A 345 11.42 -16.48 0.18
C ALA A 345 12.18 -16.00 -1.06
N SER A 346 11.52 -16.02 -2.23
CA SER A 346 12.16 -15.68 -3.52
C SER A 346 12.09 -14.19 -3.84
N ARG A 347 11.03 -13.49 -3.41
CA ARG A 347 10.73 -12.15 -3.91
C ARG A 347 10.57 -11.09 -2.82
N PHE A 348 10.14 -11.49 -1.61
CA PHE A 348 9.69 -10.55 -0.57
C PHE A 348 10.34 -10.80 0.79
N ASP A 349 11.50 -11.47 0.83
CA ASP A 349 12.21 -11.72 2.09
C ASP A 349 12.63 -10.39 2.74
N ALA A 350 12.12 -10.12 3.93
CA ALA A 350 12.44 -8.91 4.69
C ALA A 350 13.93 -8.80 4.99
N ALA A 351 14.63 -9.93 5.22
CA ALA A 351 16.06 -9.93 5.48
C ALA A 351 16.89 -9.42 4.28
N TYR A 352 16.34 -9.56 3.06
CA TYR A 352 16.95 -8.99 1.86
C TYR A 352 16.55 -7.52 1.67
N TRP A 353 15.24 -7.22 1.72
CA TRP A 353 14.74 -5.91 1.31
C TRP A 353 14.94 -4.78 2.34
N GLN A 354 14.88 -5.09 3.64
CA GLN A 354 15.03 -4.07 4.67
C GLN A 354 16.40 -3.36 4.63
N PRO A 355 17.55 -4.03 4.47
CA PRO A 355 18.85 -3.37 4.37
C PRO A 355 19.07 -2.61 3.06
N GLU A 356 18.25 -2.84 2.02
CA GLU A 356 18.46 -2.22 0.70
C GLU A 356 18.02 -0.76 0.65
N LEU A 357 16.96 -0.36 1.38
CA LEU A 357 16.47 1.02 1.32
C LEU A 357 17.52 2.07 1.71
N PRO A 358 18.22 1.94 2.86
CA PRO A 358 19.28 2.90 3.20
C PRO A 358 20.36 3.00 2.13
N LYS A 359 20.81 1.88 1.55
CA LYS A 359 21.82 1.86 0.50
C LYS A 359 21.35 2.58 -0.77
N ILE A 360 20.10 2.32 -1.18
CA ILE A 360 19.46 3.00 -2.33
C ILE A 360 19.48 4.52 -2.11
N LEU A 361 19.06 4.97 -0.93
CA LEU A 361 18.98 6.39 -0.61
C LEU A 361 20.38 7.03 -0.51
N GLU A 362 21.37 6.34 0.05
CA GLU A 362 22.75 6.82 0.12
C GLU A 362 23.37 7.02 -1.28
N VAL A 363 23.14 6.07 -2.19
CA VAL A 363 23.56 6.18 -3.59
C VAL A 363 22.86 7.37 -4.26
N ALA A 364 21.55 7.50 -4.09
CA ALA A 364 20.78 8.60 -4.68
C ALA A 364 21.23 9.98 -4.14
N VAL A 365 21.54 10.10 -2.85
CA VAL A 365 22.10 11.34 -2.29
C VAL A 365 23.46 11.67 -2.90
N ALA A 366 24.34 10.68 -3.06
CA ALA A 366 25.65 10.89 -3.65
C ALA A 366 25.60 11.32 -5.12
N GLN A 367 24.58 10.88 -5.87
CA GLN A 367 24.39 11.17 -7.29
C GLN A 367 23.46 12.37 -7.56
N LEU A 368 22.84 12.94 -6.53
CA LEU A 368 21.74 13.90 -6.61
C LEU A 368 21.97 15.07 -7.58
N THR A 369 23.16 15.66 -7.57
CA THR A 369 23.47 16.81 -8.42
C THR A 369 23.51 16.43 -9.90
N ALA A 370 24.10 15.27 -10.21
CA ALA A 370 24.20 14.76 -11.57
C ALA A 370 22.82 14.36 -12.12
N ASP A 371 22.06 13.63 -11.32
CA ASP A 371 20.71 13.16 -11.69
C ASP A 371 19.76 14.33 -11.92
N ARG A 372 19.74 15.30 -11.02
CA ARG A 372 18.91 16.52 -11.19
C ARG A 372 19.24 17.29 -12.47
N HIS A 373 20.50 17.27 -12.91
CA HIS A 373 20.88 17.95 -14.15
C HIS A 373 20.18 17.34 -15.35
N THR A 374 20.05 16.02 -15.39
CA THR A 374 19.45 15.27 -16.51
C THR A 374 17.92 15.18 -16.45
N GLN A 375 17.32 15.32 -15.28
CA GLN A 375 15.85 15.25 -15.06
C GLN A 375 15.15 16.53 -15.57
N PHE A 376 15.19 16.75 -16.88
CA PHE A 376 14.71 18.01 -17.47
C PHE A 376 13.20 18.24 -17.29
N VAL A 377 12.36 17.19 -17.48
CA VAL A 377 10.89 17.30 -17.30
C VAL A 377 10.55 17.68 -15.87
N GLY A 378 11.17 17.06 -14.89
CA GLY A 378 10.98 17.39 -13.49
C GLY A 378 11.35 18.84 -13.16
N ARG A 379 12.48 19.31 -13.69
CA ARG A 379 12.90 20.73 -13.56
C ARG A 379 11.90 21.70 -14.18
N MET A 380 11.38 21.40 -15.36
CA MET A 380 10.37 22.20 -16.04
C MET A 380 9.07 22.26 -15.23
N LEU A 381 8.58 21.12 -14.72
CA LEU A 381 7.38 21.05 -13.90
C LEU A 381 7.54 21.82 -12.58
N ARG A 382 8.69 21.69 -11.90
CA ARG A 382 8.97 22.47 -10.68
C ARG A 382 8.99 23.97 -10.97
N HIS A 383 9.63 24.39 -12.07
CA HIS A 383 9.70 25.81 -12.44
C HIS A 383 8.32 26.45 -12.61
N HIS A 384 7.33 25.74 -13.14
CA HIS A 384 6.00 26.27 -13.42
C HIS A 384 4.99 25.97 -12.30
N GLN A 385 4.87 24.72 -11.91
CA GLN A 385 3.85 24.27 -10.98
C GLN A 385 4.13 24.69 -9.52
N HIS A 386 5.38 24.59 -9.05
CA HIS A 386 5.73 25.02 -7.70
C HIS A 386 5.42 26.50 -7.48
N ARG A 387 5.61 27.36 -8.47
CA ARG A 387 5.21 28.78 -8.36
C ARG A 387 3.70 28.95 -8.20
N SER A 388 2.91 28.23 -8.97
CA SER A 388 1.44 28.28 -8.85
C SER A 388 0.98 27.82 -7.46
N THR A 389 1.52 26.70 -6.98
CA THR A 389 1.20 26.16 -5.64
C THR A 389 1.68 27.09 -4.53
N GLU A 390 2.87 27.71 -4.67
CA GLU A 390 3.39 28.70 -3.72
C GLU A 390 2.43 29.88 -3.57
N PHE A 391 2.01 30.47 -4.67
CA PHE A 391 1.10 31.64 -4.62
C PHE A 391 -0.27 31.27 -4.06
N MET A 392 -0.81 30.10 -4.38
CA MET A 392 -2.07 29.61 -3.81
C MET A 392 -1.95 29.41 -2.30
N SER A 393 -0.87 28.76 -1.85
CA SER A 393 -0.63 28.50 -0.43
C SER A 393 -0.49 29.79 0.37
N ARG A 394 0.28 30.75 -0.14
CA ARG A 394 0.45 32.08 0.48
C ARG A 394 -0.85 32.89 0.51
N TRP A 395 -1.67 32.78 -0.52
CA TRP A 395 -2.99 33.40 -0.54
C TRP A 395 -3.92 32.81 0.53
N ILE A 396 -3.93 31.47 0.68
CA ILE A 396 -4.69 30.78 1.72
C ILE A 396 -4.20 31.22 3.11
N GLU A 397 -2.88 31.26 3.32
CA GLU A 397 -2.28 31.70 4.59
C GLU A 397 -2.71 33.12 4.94
N ALA A 398 -2.58 34.07 4.00
CA ALA A 398 -2.98 35.48 4.20
C ALA A 398 -4.47 35.60 4.52
N LYS A 399 -5.33 34.82 3.84
CA LYS A 399 -6.76 34.78 4.11
C LYS A 399 -7.07 34.28 5.51
N ASN A 400 -6.38 33.25 5.98
CA ASN A 400 -6.59 32.67 7.32
C ASN A 400 -6.13 33.62 8.43
N GLN A 401 -5.09 34.46 8.17
CA GLN A 401 -4.64 35.48 9.12
C GLN A 401 -5.57 36.70 9.20
N SER A 402 -6.45 36.87 8.20
CA SER A 402 -7.39 37.98 8.13
C SER A 402 -8.76 37.68 8.75
N LEU A 403 -8.96 36.45 9.21
CA LEU A 403 -10.14 35.96 9.95
C LEU A 403 -9.83 35.84 11.44
#